data_4acad00980f5ab24ab0d17059a8e762c
#
_entry.id   4acad00980f5ab24ab0d17059a8e762c
#
_cell.length_a   1.000
_cell.length_b   1.000
_cell.length_c   1.000
_cell.angle_alpha   90.00
_cell.angle_beta   90.00
_cell.angle_gamma   90.00
#
_symmetry.space_group_name_H-M   'P 1'
#
loop_
_entity.id
_entity.type
_entity.pdbx_description
1 polymer ?
#
loop_
_entity_poly.entity_id
_entity_poly.type
_entity_poly.pdbx_seq_one_letter_code
_entity_poly.pdbx_strand_id
1 'polypeptide(L)'
;MINFVLVIQKTFNLRYLKFYQDMNKRTHFNYRRMAMLLVMLATILTASAQKARQEFKENIYRSGSNYYAYPGPKQLQLTKAPKGYVPYYISHYGRHGSRHLINNGDYDNAYKPLMRADSLGKLTAYGKEILERVKTIRNDANLRHGELTLLGAEQHQGIARRMYERFPEVFKGKTNIDAKSTTVVRCILSMENALQELKSLNPKLQIRHDASEHDMWYMNFKDKALDKKKMPKEVEKAYDEFCKRHEKHDRVMNLLFNDENYWKNEVNAENLNYHLFKLACNLQSTELRHTMTLYDLFTEEELYENWLQTNAWWYINYGPYPLNGGVAPFSQRNLLRVMIQEADSCLKFSHPGATLRYGHEVCVMPLACLLEMNNYGKPYADLEQLAMEGWNNYDIFPMGCNVQLIFYKPKKGTGDILVKALLNENETTLPLKAVSGPYYKWNDFRDYFMRKLNNYVE
;
A
#
# COMPACT_ATOMS: atom_id res chain seq x y z
N MET A 1 -42.95 -44.05 -58.76
CA MET A 1 -42.68 -44.02 -57.28
C MET A 1 -41.19 -44.03 -56.91
N ILE A 2 -40.32 -44.68 -57.66
CA ILE A 2 -38.87 -44.81 -57.36
C ILE A 2 -38.13 -43.49 -57.47
N ASN A 3 -38.44 -42.59 -58.45
CA ASN A 3 -37.76 -41.30 -58.63
C ASN A 3 -38.09 -40.21 -57.55
N PHE A 4 -39.26 -40.40 -56.84
CA PHE A 4 -39.64 -39.42 -55.79
C PHE A 4 -38.93 -39.69 -54.45
N VAL A 5 -38.63 -40.97 -54.18
CA VAL A 5 -37.89 -41.39 -52.95
C VAL A 5 -36.41 -40.95 -53.04
N LEU A 6 -35.79 -41.05 -54.23
CA LEU A 6 -34.40 -40.65 -54.46
C LEU A 6 -34.18 -39.11 -54.34
N VAL A 7 -35.19 -38.31 -54.70
CA VAL A 7 -35.12 -36.83 -54.56
C VAL A 7 -35.24 -36.43 -53.10
N ILE A 8 -36.12 -37.09 -52.31
CA ILE A 8 -36.27 -36.81 -50.85
C ILE A 8 -35.00 -37.21 -50.09
N GLN A 9 -34.40 -38.35 -50.43
CA GLN A 9 -33.17 -38.82 -49.78
C GLN A 9 -31.97 -37.93 -50.11
N LYS A 10 -31.85 -37.41 -51.34
CA LYS A 10 -30.83 -36.44 -51.72
C LYS A 10 -30.99 -35.07 -51.01
N THR A 11 -32.24 -34.63 -50.86
CA THR A 11 -32.54 -33.35 -50.20
C THR A 11 -32.31 -33.43 -48.68
N PHE A 12 -32.57 -34.57 -48.06
CA PHE A 12 -32.33 -34.82 -46.63
C PHE A 12 -30.83 -34.90 -46.33
N ASN A 13 -30.06 -35.61 -47.16
CA ASN A 13 -28.60 -35.71 -47.03
C ASN A 13 -27.90 -34.34 -47.22
N LEU A 14 -28.36 -33.51 -48.16
CA LEU A 14 -27.81 -32.18 -48.37
C LEU A 14 -28.11 -31.22 -47.20
N ARG A 15 -29.30 -31.31 -46.60
CA ARG A 15 -29.65 -30.54 -45.40
C ARG A 15 -28.86 -31.00 -44.18
N TYR A 16 -28.61 -32.28 -44.00
CA TYR A 16 -27.84 -32.84 -42.90
C TYR A 16 -26.36 -32.48 -43.01
N LEU A 17 -25.78 -32.55 -44.21
CA LEU A 17 -24.40 -32.13 -44.48
C LEU A 17 -24.20 -30.60 -44.26
N LYS A 18 -25.17 -29.80 -44.64
CA LYS A 18 -25.14 -28.35 -44.42
C LYS A 18 -25.27 -28.01 -42.93
N PHE A 19 -26.14 -28.69 -42.19
CA PHE A 19 -26.28 -28.53 -40.75
C PHE A 19 -25.01 -28.97 -40.00
N TYR A 20 -24.37 -30.05 -40.40
CA TYR A 20 -23.12 -30.56 -39.84
C TYR A 20 -21.92 -29.60 -40.14
N GLN A 21 -21.89 -29.03 -41.32
CA GLN A 21 -20.91 -28.03 -41.69
C GLN A 21 -21.11 -26.70 -40.94
N ASP A 22 -22.31 -26.28 -40.71
CA ASP A 22 -22.66 -25.09 -39.94
C ASP A 22 -22.39 -25.27 -38.44
N MET A 23 -22.67 -26.46 -37.88
CA MET A 23 -22.28 -26.81 -36.51
C MET A 23 -20.76 -26.82 -36.34
N ASN A 24 -20.01 -27.43 -37.26
CA ASN A 24 -18.54 -27.45 -37.21
C ASN A 24 -17.95 -26.03 -37.34
N LYS A 25 -18.53 -25.18 -38.18
CA LYS A 25 -18.11 -23.78 -38.30
C LYS A 25 -18.38 -22.98 -37.01
N ARG A 26 -19.52 -23.22 -36.34
CA ARG A 26 -19.86 -22.58 -35.05
C ARG A 26 -18.99 -23.07 -33.90
N THR A 27 -18.67 -24.37 -33.83
CA THR A 27 -17.73 -24.90 -32.83
C THR A 27 -16.31 -24.40 -33.08
N HIS A 28 -15.78 -24.42 -34.30
CA HIS A 28 -14.49 -23.86 -34.63
C HIS A 28 -14.39 -22.35 -34.39
N PHE A 29 -15.47 -21.59 -34.60
CA PHE A 29 -15.55 -20.17 -34.32
C PHE A 29 -15.55 -19.89 -32.81
N ASN A 30 -16.21 -20.73 -32.02
CA ASN A 30 -16.21 -20.64 -30.57
C ASN A 30 -14.83 -21.03 -29.97
N TYR A 31 -14.18 -22.07 -30.48
CA TYR A 31 -12.81 -22.43 -30.04
C TYR A 31 -11.79 -21.36 -30.40
N ARG A 32 -11.87 -20.74 -31.58
CA ARG A 32 -10.99 -19.62 -31.93
C ARG A 32 -11.23 -18.38 -31.08
N ARG A 33 -12.46 -18.04 -30.75
CA ARG A 33 -12.78 -16.94 -29.82
C ARG A 33 -12.28 -17.23 -28.41
N MET A 34 -12.48 -18.46 -27.93
CA MET A 34 -11.98 -18.88 -26.61
C MET A 34 -10.46 -18.91 -26.56
N ALA A 35 -9.78 -19.38 -27.61
CA ALA A 35 -8.32 -19.32 -27.73
C ALA A 35 -7.81 -17.88 -27.80
N MET A 36 -8.47 -16.96 -28.54
CA MET A 36 -8.10 -15.54 -28.55
C MET A 36 -8.35 -14.87 -27.22
N LEU A 37 -9.43 -15.21 -26.50
CA LEU A 37 -9.68 -14.72 -25.15
C LEU A 37 -8.63 -15.23 -24.15
N LEU A 38 -8.22 -16.49 -24.25
CA LEU A 38 -7.16 -17.06 -23.43
C LEU A 38 -5.80 -16.43 -23.73
N VAL A 39 -5.49 -16.19 -25.01
CA VAL A 39 -4.26 -15.48 -25.41
C VAL A 39 -4.28 -14.01 -24.97
N MET A 40 -5.41 -13.30 -25.09
CA MET A 40 -5.57 -11.96 -24.56
C MET A 40 -5.45 -11.93 -23.05
N LEU A 41 -6.06 -12.91 -22.35
CA LEU A 41 -5.93 -13.02 -20.88
C LEU A 41 -4.48 -13.27 -20.48
N ALA A 42 -3.78 -14.17 -21.17
CA ALA A 42 -2.36 -14.46 -20.93
C ALA A 42 -1.46 -13.24 -21.21
N THR A 43 -1.74 -12.47 -22.26
CA THR A 43 -0.98 -11.24 -22.58
C THR A 43 -1.25 -10.12 -21.58
N ILE A 44 -2.47 -9.99 -21.06
CA ILE A 44 -2.80 -9.02 -19.99
C ILE A 44 -2.11 -9.42 -18.68
N LEU A 45 -2.10 -10.70 -18.34
CA LEU A 45 -1.46 -11.23 -17.13
C LEU A 45 0.07 -11.03 -17.17
N THR A 46 0.71 -11.27 -18.32
CA THR A 46 2.15 -11.02 -18.49
C THR A 46 2.50 -9.53 -18.45
N ALA A 47 1.65 -8.66 -18.99
CA ALA A 47 1.88 -7.21 -19.00
C ALA A 47 1.83 -6.58 -17.59
N SER A 48 1.01 -7.09 -16.69
CA SER A 48 0.86 -6.53 -15.34
C SER A 48 1.94 -7.01 -14.36
N ALA A 49 2.35 -8.29 -14.41
CA ALA A 49 3.54 -8.76 -13.67
C ALA A 49 4.82 -8.05 -14.17
N GLN A 50 4.87 -7.74 -15.46
CA GLN A 50 5.94 -6.96 -16.07
C GLN A 50 5.95 -5.52 -15.59
N LYS A 51 4.79 -4.96 -15.14
CA LYS A 51 4.70 -3.58 -14.66
C LYS A 51 5.52 -3.35 -13.39
N ALA A 52 5.38 -4.15 -12.34
CA ALA A 52 6.16 -3.97 -11.10
C ALA A 52 7.66 -4.13 -11.36
N ARG A 53 8.08 -5.09 -12.21
CA ARG A 53 9.47 -5.25 -12.64
C ARG A 53 9.98 -4.02 -13.39
N GLN A 54 9.18 -3.45 -14.29
CA GLN A 54 9.52 -2.23 -14.99
C GLN A 54 9.61 -1.02 -14.04
N GLU A 55 8.68 -0.91 -13.10
CA GLU A 55 8.69 0.14 -12.09
C GLU A 55 9.92 0.07 -11.17
N PHE A 56 10.48 -1.13 -10.91
CA PHE A 56 11.74 -1.29 -10.15
C PHE A 56 12.97 -0.89 -10.98
N LYS A 57 12.95 -1.13 -12.31
CA LYS A 57 14.00 -0.62 -13.21
C LYS A 57 14.03 0.90 -13.24
N GLU A 58 12.86 1.53 -13.25
CA GLU A 58 12.74 3.00 -13.21
C GLU A 58 13.12 3.57 -11.85
N ASN A 59 12.78 2.86 -10.76
CA ASN A 59 13.08 3.27 -9.40
C ASN A 59 13.19 2.06 -8.48
N ILE A 60 14.41 1.61 -8.25
CA ILE A 60 14.74 0.46 -7.42
C ILE A 60 14.22 0.56 -5.99
N TYR A 61 14.05 1.78 -5.46
CA TYR A 61 13.57 2.03 -4.10
C TYR A 61 12.11 1.57 -3.87
N ARG A 62 11.32 1.37 -4.93
CA ARG A 62 9.97 0.80 -4.84
C ARG A 62 9.98 -0.64 -4.34
N SER A 63 11.04 -1.42 -4.61
CA SER A 63 11.21 -2.76 -4.05
C SER A 63 11.25 -2.77 -2.52
N GLY A 64 11.51 -1.61 -1.91
CA GLY A 64 11.51 -1.38 -0.47
C GLY A 64 10.14 -1.50 0.21
N SER A 65 9.05 -1.75 -0.55
CA SER A 65 7.75 -2.03 0.07
C SER A 65 7.28 -0.88 0.99
N ASN A 66 6.96 -1.18 2.24
CA ASN A 66 6.61 -0.20 3.27
C ASN A 66 7.77 0.70 3.72
N TYR A 67 9.00 0.43 3.29
CA TYR A 67 10.16 1.32 3.50
C TYR A 67 10.37 2.31 2.36
N TYR A 68 9.59 2.21 1.29
CA TYR A 68 9.65 3.17 0.20
C TYR A 68 9.43 4.58 0.75
N ALA A 69 10.40 5.46 0.56
CA ALA A 69 10.31 6.85 0.98
C ALA A 69 9.18 7.56 0.23
N TYR A 70 8.48 8.49 0.88
CA TYR A 70 7.35 9.18 0.26
C TYR A 70 7.76 9.90 -1.03
N PRO A 71 7.22 9.49 -2.18
CA PRO A 71 7.67 10.05 -3.47
C PRO A 71 6.99 11.39 -3.82
N GLY A 72 6.02 11.82 -2.99
CA GLY A 72 5.07 12.87 -3.37
C GLY A 72 3.96 12.35 -4.28
N PRO A 73 2.99 13.21 -4.62
CA PRO A 73 1.90 12.84 -5.49
C PRO A 73 2.33 12.69 -6.95
N LYS A 74 1.81 11.66 -7.62
CA LYS A 74 1.94 11.48 -9.08
C LYS A 74 1.10 12.52 -9.83
N GLN A 75 -0.06 12.88 -9.28
CA GLN A 75 -1.00 13.85 -9.83
C GLN A 75 -0.68 15.25 -9.32
N LEU A 76 -0.07 16.08 -10.17
CA LEU A 76 0.31 17.45 -9.81
C LEU A 76 -0.90 18.38 -9.68
N GLN A 77 -1.93 18.19 -10.51
CA GLN A 77 -3.17 18.96 -10.48
C GLN A 77 -4.38 18.06 -10.24
N LEU A 78 -5.15 18.41 -9.23
CA LEU A 78 -6.40 17.72 -8.94
C LEU A 78 -7.54 18.20 -9.85
N THR A 79 -8.53 17.33 -10.06
CA THR A 79 -9.78 17.71 -10.76
C THR A 79 -10.43 18.90 -10.06
N LYS A 80 -10.77 19.93 -10.84
CA LYS A 80 -11.40 21.16 -10.31
C LYS A 80 -12.73 20.84 -9.62
N ALA A 81 -13.04 21.59 -8.58
CA ALA A 81 -14.33 21.50 -7.90
C ALA A 81 -15.49 21.70 -8.88
N PRO A 82 -16.62 20.99 -8.72
CA PRO A 82 -17.81 21.21 -9.49
C PRO A 82 -18.24 22.70 -9.42
N LYS A 83 -18.82 23.20 -10.51
CA LYS A 83 -19.23 24.61 -10.59
C LYS A 83 -20.11 24.97 -9.39
N GLY A 84 -19.75 26.04 -8.69
CA GLY A 84 -20.48 26.49 -7.51
C GLY A 84 -20.10 25.86 -6.19
N TYR A 85 -19.11 24.98 -6.15
CA TYR A 85 -18.58 24.36 -4.92
C TYR A 85 -17.22 24.91 -4.51
N VAL A 86 -16.92 24.85 -3.21
CA VAL A 86 -15.61 25.20 -2.63
C VAL A 86 -15.23 24.17 -1.59
N PRO A 87 -13.93 23.83 -1.46
CA PRO A 87 -13.44 23.06 -0.33
C PRO A 87 -13.59 23.88 0.96
N TYR A 88 -13.94 23.22 2.06
CA TYR A 88 -14.11 23.90 3.35
C TYR A 88 -13.74 23.09 4.59
N TYR A 89 -13.54 21.77 4.45
CA TYR A 89 -13.10 20.91 5.53
C TYR A 89 -12.20 19.78 4.99
N ILE A 90 -11.20 19.40 5.78
CA ILE A 90 -10.33 18.26 5.51
C ILE A 90 -10.32 17.32 6.71
N SER A 91 -10.56 16.02 6.48
CA SER A 91 -10.31 14.94 7.44
C SER A 91 -9.17 14.07 6.94
N HIS A 92 -8.10 13.97 7.72
CA HIS A 92 -6.86 13.31 7.33
C HIS A 92 -6.48 12.22 8.33
N TYR A 93 -5.88 11.12 7.82
CA TYR A 93 -5.08 10.19 8.60
C TYR A 93 -3.81 9.85 7.83
N GLY A 94 -2.64 10.07 8.43
CA GLY A 94 -1.34 9.82 7.81
C GLY A 94 -0.43 8.95 8.66
N ARG A 95 0.46 8.22 8.00
CA ARG A 95 1.58 7.50 8.59
C ARG A 95 2.69 8.47 8.94
N HIS A 96 3.51 8.18 9.96
CA HIS A 96 4.78 8.86 10.20
C HIS A 96 5.69 8.86 8.96
N GLY A 97 6.63 9.78 8.88
CA GLY A 97 7.62 9.90 7.81
C GLY A 97 8.71 8.83 7.86
N SER A 98 9.70 8.94 6.98
CA SER A 98 10.89 8.10 6.95
C SER A 98 11.57 8.02 8.31
N ARG A 99 12.09 6.82 8.66
CA ARG A 99 12.64 6.49 9.98
C ARG A 99 13.73 5.44 9.93
N HIS A 100 14.53 5.36 10.98
CA HIS A 100 15.37 4.18 11.23
C HIS A 100 14.53 2.92 11.49
N LEU A 101 15.10 1.73 11.27
CA LEU A 101 14.45 0.47 11.66
C LEU A 101 14.21 0.44 13.17
N ILE A 102 13.20 -0.34 13.61
CA ILE A 102 12.65 -0.20 14.96
C ILE A 102 13.47 -0.93 16.01
N ASN A 103 14.04 -2.09 15.68
CA ASN A 103 14.63 -2.99 16.66
C ASN A 103 16.14 -3.21 16.41
N ASN A 104 16.90 -3.44 17.47
CA ASN A 104 18.30 -3.88 17.36
C ASN A 104 18.46 -5.11 16.46
N GLY A 105 17.55 -6.09 16.57
CA GLY A 105 17.56 -7.29 15.74
C GLY A 105 17.47 -7.02 14.23
N ASP A 106 16.84 -5.91 13.83
CA ASP A 106 16.76 -5.52 12.41
C ASP A 106 18.15 -5.30 11.80
N TYR A 107 19.13 -4.92 12.61
CA TYR A 107 20.53 -4.69 12.24
C TYR A 107 21.42 -5.85 12.61
N ASP A 108 21.27 -6.37 13.84
CA ASP A 108 22.12 -7.42 14.40
C ASP A 108 21.98 -8.76 13.67
N ASN A 109 20.82 -9.08 13.13
CA ASN A 109 20.60 -10.33 12.39
C ASN A 109 21.30 -10.36 11.02
N ALA A 110 21.67 -9.19 10.47
CA ALA A 110 22.60 -9.12 9.34
C ALA A 110 24.06 -9.04 9.81
N TYR A 111 24.36 -8.26 10.84
CA TYR A 111 25.71 -7.98 11.31
C TYR A 111 26.39 -9.19 11.95
N LYS A 112 25.73 -9.86 12.91
CA LYS A 112 26.35 -10.92 13.72
C LYS A 112 26.78 -12.15 12.91
N PRO A 113 25.97 -12.69 11.96
CA PRO A 113 26.41 -13.80 11.12
C PRO A 113 27.63 -13.45 10.27
N LEU A 114 27.68 -12.25 9.69
CA LEU A 114 28.81 -11.78 8.89
C LEU A 114 30.06 -11.59 9.75
N MET A 115 29.94 -10.97 10.92
CA MET A 115 31.06 -10.80 11.86
C MET A 115 31.64 -12.16 12.32
N ARG A 116 30.76 -13.13 12.64
CA ARG A 116 31.21 -14.50 12.99
C ARG A 116 31.96 -15.15 11.84
N ALA A 117 31.44 -15.04 10.63
CA ALA A 117 32.09 -15.62 9.45
C ALA A 117 33.46 -14.97 9.16
N ASP A 118 33.58 -13.65 9.35
CA ASP A 118 34.86 -12.94 9.20
C ASP A 118 35.89 -13.44 10.19
N SER A 119 35.52 -13.60 11.47
CA SER A 119 36.42 -14.13 12.53
C SER A 119 36.92 -15.55 12.24
N LEU A 120 36.16 -16.32 11.45
CA LEU A 120 36.50 -17.67 11.02
C LEU A 120 37.18 -17.73 9.63
N GLY A 121 37.45 -16.58 9.00
CA GLY A 121 38.02 -16.51 7.67
C GLY A 121 37.08 -17.04 6.56
N LYS A 122 35.78 -17.05 6.78
CA LYS A 122 34.75 -17.62 5.88
C LYS A 122 34.10 -16.62 4.94
N LEU A 123 34.46 -15.32 5.00
CA LEU A 123 33.99 -14.32 4.07
C LEU A 123 34.87 -14.21 2.83
N THR A 124 34.25 -13.95 1.69
CA THR A 124 34.95 -13.45 0.50
C THR A 124 35.45 -12.02 0.71
N ALA A 125 36.24 -11.46 -0.20
CA ALA A 125 36.62 -10.06 -0.18
C ALA A 125 35.35 -9.14 -0.25
N TYR A 126 34.38 -9.48 -1.09
CA TYR A 126 33.11 -8.79 -1.18
C TYR A 126 32.26 -8.94 0.09
N GLY A 127 32.23 -10.14 0.69
CA GLY A 127 31.55 -10.36 1.96
C GLY A 127 32.08 -9.48 3.10
N LYS A 128 33.42 -9.23 3.14
CA LYS A 128 34.04 -8.29 4.09
C LYS A 128 33.62 -6.85 3.82
N GLU A 129 33.54 -6.45 2.57
CA GLU A 129 33.03 -5.11 2.18
C GLU A 129 31.56 -4.93 2.63
N ILE A 130 30.70 -5.94 2.40
CA ILE A 130 29.30 -5.90 2.87
C ILE A 130 29.22 -5.84 4.39
N LEU A 131 30.08 -6.59 5.13
CA LEU A 131 30.16 -6.49 6.58
C LEU A 131 30.46 -5.07 7.06
N GLU A 132 31.42 -4.36 6.44
CA GLU A 132 31.74 -2.96 6.82
C GLU A 132 30.60 -1.99 6.49
N ARG A 133 29.89 -2.18 5.36
CA ARG A 133 28.68 -1.41 5.05
C ARG A 133 27.57 -1.65 6.08
N VAL A 134 27.28 -2.91 6.43
CA VAL A 134 26.29 -3.29 7.46
C VAL A 134 26.67 -2.71 8.83
N LYS A 135 27.95 -2.77 9.20
CA LYS A 135 28.47 -2.16 10.43
C LYS A 135 28.26 -0.66 10.47
N THR A 136 28.50 0.05 9.36
CA THR A 136 28.27 1.48 9.23
C THR A 136 26.79 1.82 9.42
N ILE A 137 25.89 1.10 8.75
CA ILE A 137 24.42 1.29 8.87
C ILE A 137 23.97 1.03 10.31
N ARG A 138 24.48 -0.04 10.95
CA ARG A 138 24.18 -0.36 12.34
C ARG A 138 24.64 0.74 13.31
N ASN A 139 25.82 1.30 13.09
CA ASN A 139 26.39 2.35 13.93
C ASN A 139 25.61 3.68 13.75
N ASP A 140 25.21 4.04 12.53
CA ASP A 140 24.35 5.20 12.25
C ASP A 140 23.01 5.13 12.98
N ALA A 141 22.46 3.93 13.11
CA ALA A 141 21.19 3.67 13.79
C ALA A 141 21.30 3.50 15.31
N ASN A 142 22.53 3.47 15.86
CA ASN A 142 22.73 3.24 17.29
C ASN A 142 22.04 4.32 18.14
N LEU A 143 21.23 3.89 19.11
CA LEU A 143 20.38 4.74 19.95
C LEU A 143 19.30 5.53 19.20
N ARG A 144 19.08 5.21 17.91
CA ARG A 144 18.10 5.91 17.05
C ARG A 144 17.01 4.97 16.49
N HIS A 145 16.83 3.81 17.09
CA HIS A 145 15.89 2.82 16.61
C HIS A 145 14.44 3.35 16.61
N GLY A 146 13.82 3.30 15.41
CA GLY A 146 12.45 3.78 15.21
C GLY A 146 12.28 5.29 15.22
N GLU A 147 13.36 6.08 15.30
CA GLU A 147 13.30 7.53 15.26
C GLU A 147 13.03 8.08 13.85
N LEU A 148 12.27 9.17 13.79
CA LEU A 148 12.05 9.92 12.57
C LEU A 148 13.40 10.48 12.05
N THR A 149 13.65 10.34 10.74
CA THR A 149 14.82 10.94 10.10
C THR A 149 14.54 12.37 9.61
N LEU A 150 15.59 13.09 9.18
CA LEU A 150 15.43 14.42 8.55
C LEU A 150 14.51 14.32 7.31
N LEU A 151 14.70 13.31 6.47
CA LEU A 151 13.84 13.07 5.33
C LEU A 151 12.37 12.88 5.77
N GLY A 152 12.13 12.18 6.88
CA GLY A 152 10.78 11.98 7.41
C GLY A 152 10.11 13.29 7.85
N ALA A 153 10.87 14.21 8.44
CA ALA A 153 10.42 15.56 8.78
C ALA A 153 10.06 16.37 7.53
N GLU A 154 10.95 16.41 6.54
CA GLU A 154 10.76 17.09 5.25
C GLU A 154 9.54 16.56 4.48
N GLN A 155 9.29 15.24 4.53
CA GLN A 155 8.10 14.63 3.92
C GLN A 155 6.81 15.23 4.50
N HIS A 156 6.71 15.39 5.81
CA HIS A 156 5.52 15.95 6.45
C HIS A 156 5.37 17.45 6.26
N GLN A 157 6.46 18.20 6.22
CA GLN A 157 6.45 19.60 5.81
C GLN A 157 5.92 19.74 4.38
N GLY A 158 6.43 18.92 3.45
CA GLY A 158 5.99 18.92 2.05
C GLY A 158 4.53 18.54 1.86
N ILE A 159 4.03 17.51 2.58
CA ILE A 159 2.61 17.12 2.56
C ILE A 159 1.72 18.26 3.07
N ALA A 160 2.10 18.89 4.19
CA ALA A 160 1.36 20.01 4.78
C ALA A 160 1.33 21.23 3.85
N ARG A 161 2.46 21.59 3.24
CA ARG A 161 2.56 22.67 2.25
C ARG A 161 1.63 22.42 1.06
N ARG A 162 1.68 21.24 0.43
CA ARG A 162 0.83 20.92 -0.71
C ARG A 162 -0.65 20.86 -0.33
N MET A 163 -0.99 20.41 0.88
CA MET A 163 -2.37 20.44 1.39
C MET A 163 -2.88 21.88 1.49
N TYR A 164 -2.07 22.78 2.03
CA TYR A 164 -2.38 24.22 2.13
C TYR A 164 -2.55 24.85 0.75
N GLU A 165 -1.62 24.60 -0.17
CA GLU A 165 -1.61 25.18 -1.53
C GLU A 165 -2.78 24.67 -2.40
N ARG A 166 -3.17 23.42 -2.25
CA ARG A 166 -4.26 22.79 -3.02
C ARG A 166 -5.65 23.15 -2.50
N PHE A 167 -5.77 23.49 -1.22
CA PHE A 167 -7.06 23.80 -0.57
C PHE A 167 -7.00 25.07 0.28
N PRO A 168 -6.57 26.22 -0.30
CA PRO A 168 -6.32 27.43 0.46
C PRO A 168 -7.59 27.97 1.16
N GLU A 169 -8.77 27.66 0.64
CA GLU A 169 -10.04 28.08 1.24
C GLU A 169 -10.27 27.45 2.62
N VAL A 170 -9.77 26.23 2.84
CA VAL A 170 -9.86 25.52 4.13
C VAL A 170 -9.02 26.21 5.20
N PHE A 171 -7.90 26.78 4.81
CA PHE A 171 -6.90 27.37 5.73
C PHE A 171 -6.93 28.89 5.79
N LYS A 172 -7.92 29.53 5.17
CA LYS A 172 -8.00 30.99 5.03
C LYS A 172 -8.28 31.69 6.36
N GLY A 173 -7.45 32.66 6.71
CA GLY A 173 -7.66 33.52 7.87
C GLY A 173 -7.53 32.80 9.21
N LYS A 174 -8.41 33.11 10.17
CA LYS A 174 -8.45 32.51 11.49
C LYS A 174 -9.21 31.19 11.45
N THR A 175 -8.50 30.10 11.25
CA THR A 175 -9.07 28.76 11.05
C THR A 175 -8.61 27.80 12.13
N ASN A 176 -9.48 26.91 12.57
CA ASN A 176 -9.15 25.87 13.55
C ASN A 176 -8.52 24.65 12.87
N ILE A 177 -7.43 24.15 13.43
CA ILE A 177 -6.80 22.88 13.10
C ILE A 177 -6.82 22.04 14.37
N ASP A 178 -7.48 20.86 14.31
CA ASP A 178 -7.45 19.87 15.39
C ASP A 178 -6.56 18.71 14.95
N ALA A 179 -5.43 18.53 15.61
CA ALA A 179 -4.45 17.53 15.25
C ALA A 179 -4.24 16.51 16.37
N LYS A 180 -4.13 15.23 15.98
CA LYS A 180 -3.90 14.14 16.93
C LYS A 180 -2.82 13.21 16.42
N SER A 181 -2.01 12.69 17.33
CA SER A 181 -1.00 11.68 17.04
C SER A 181 -1.18 10.45 17.93
N THR A 182 -0.70 9.30 17.46
CA THR A 182 -0.43 8.19 18.38
C THR A 182 0.67 8.60 19.38
N THR A 183 0.76 7.92 20.51
CA THR A 183 1.74 8.22 21.57
C THR A 183 3.19 7.88 21.21
N VAL A 184 3.43 7.49 19.96
CA VAL A 184 4.76 7.11 19.45
C VAL A 184 5.51 8.36 18.96
N VAL A 185 6.73 8.59 19.48
CA VAL A 185 7.53 9.82 19.25
C VAL A 185 7.64 10.20 17.76
N ARG A 186 7.95 9.25 16.87
CA ARG A 186 8.05 9.57 15.42
C ARG A 186 6.73 10.06 14.80
N CYS A 187 5.57 9.63 15.35
CA CYS A 187 4.27 10.11 14.88
C CYS A 187 3.99 11.52 15.41
N ILE A 188 4.35 11.79 16.68
CA ILE A 188 4.27 13.13 17.29
C ILE A 188 5.14 14.10 16.49
N LEU A 189 6.41 13.75 16.23
CA LEU A 189 7.33 14.60 15.46
C LEU A 189 6.85 14.81 14.02
N SER A 190 6.24 13.79 13.38
CA SER A 190 5.62 13.94 12.05
C SER A 190 4.47 14.94 12.07
N MET A 191 3.61 14.88 13.09
CA MET A 191 2.53 15.84 13.33
C MET A 191 3.11 17.25 13.51
N GLU A 192 4.09 17.41 14.41
CA GLU A 192 4.68 18.72 14.72
C GLU A 192 5.32 19.37 13.49
N ASN A 193 6.06 18.62 12.67
CA ASN A 193 6.63 19.14 11.43
C ASN A 193 5.57 19.64 10.45
N ALA A 194 4.45 18.91 10.31
CA ALA A 194 3.34 19.36 9.49
C ALA A 194 2.65 20.60 10.05
N LEU A 195 2.44 20.68 11.38
CA LEU A 195 1.80 21.82 12.03
C LEU A 195 2.66 23.08 12.01
N GLN A 196 3.96 22.94 12.19
CA GLN A 196 4.91 24.05 12.05
C GLN A 196 4.88 24.63 10.63
N GLU A 197 4.85 23.77 9.61
CA GLU A 197 4.73 24.18 8.22
C GLU A 197 3.42 24.93 7.96
N LEU A 198 2.27 24.39 8.38
CA LEU A 198 0.98 25.08 8.26
C LEU A 198 0.97 26.42 8.98
N LYS A 199 1.56 26.48 10.17
CA LYS A 199 1.65 27.73 10.97
C LYS A 199 2.54 28.77 10.33
N SER A 200 3.63 28.35 9.66
CA SER A 200 4.50 29.26 8.90
C SER A 200 3.80 29.87 7.69
N LEU A 201 2.96 29.07 6.99
CA LEU A 201 2.18 29.51 5.83
C LEU A 201 1.01 30.43 6.22
N ASN A 202 0.39 30.19 7.38
CA ASN A 202 -0.66 31.05 7.91
C ASN A 202 -0.55 31.19 9.43
N PRO A 203 0.11 32.24 9.94
CA PRO A 203 0.27 32.51 11.38
C PRO A 203 -1.05 32.69 12.15
N LYS A 204 -2.20 32.93 11.45
CA LYS A 204 -3.52 33.12 12.07
C LYS A 204 -4.23 31.80 12.40
N LEU A 205 -3.70 30.65 11.95
CA LEU A 205 -4.28 29.34 12.29
C LEU A 205 -4.32 29.13 13.80
N GLN A 206 -5.45 28.62 14.28
CA GLN A 206 -5.64 28.21 15.66
C GLN A 206 -5.45 26.69 15.74
N ILE A 207 -4.27 26.27 16.17
CA ILE A 207 -3.89 24.86 16.20
C ILE A 207 -4.07 24.36 17.63
N ARG A 208 -4.86 23.28 17.77
CA ARG A 208 -4.92 22.42 18.94
C ARG A 208 -4.36 21.06 18.54
N HIS A 209 -3.45 20.53 19.33
CA HIS A 209 -2.85 19.23 19.08
C HIS A 209 -2.72 18.41 20.35
N ASP A 210 -2.77 17.08 20.22
CA ASP A 210 -2.68 16.13 21.33
C ASP A 210 -2.07 14.81 20.87
N ALA A 211 -1.49 14.06 21.81
CA ALA A 211 -1.04 12.70 21.68
C ALA A 211 -1.35 11.95 22.97
N SER A 212 -2.47 11.27 23.00
CA SER A 212 -3.04 10.68 24.23
C SER A 212 -3.35 9.21 24.07
N GLU A 213 -3.08 8.40 25.11
CA GLU A 213 -3.51 7.01 25.18
C GLU A 213 -5.05 6.90 25.12
N HIS A 214 -5.78 7.94 25.56
CA HIS A 214 -7.23 8.04 25.46
C HIS A 214 -7.75 7.83 24.02
N ASP A 215 -7.02 8.27 23.01
CA ASP A 215 -7.42 8.18 21.60
C ASP A 215 -6.95 6.88 20.92
N MET A 216 -6.13 6.04 21.57
CA MET A 216 -5.54 4.85 20.94
C MET A 216 -6.57 3.78 20.56
N TRP A 217 -7.72 3.76 21.16
CA TRP A 217 -8.81 2.83 20.83
C TRP A 217 -9.32 2.97 19.38
N TYR A 218 -9.06 4.12 18.73
CA TYR A 218 -9.37 4.32 17.30
C TYR A 218 -8.15 4.73 16.47
N MET A 219 -7.20 5.48 17.06
CA MET A 219 -6.01 5.97 16.33
C MET A 219 -5.04 4.84 15.98
N ASN A 220 -4.93 3.81 16.80
CA ASN A 220 -4.09 2.63 16.58
C ASN A 220 -4.67 1.44 17.36
N PHE A 221 -5.91 1.09 17.07
CA PHE A 221 -6.60 0.01 17.76
C PHE A 221 -5.94 -1.34 17.51
N LYS A 222 -5.55 -2.02 18.61
CA LYS A 222 -5.00 -3.37 18.58
C LYS A 222 -6.12 -4.37 18.89
N ASP A 223 -6.71 -4.90 17.84
CA ASP A 223 -7.78 -5.89 17.91
C ASP A 223 -7.21 -7.31 18.07
N LYS A 224 -7.03 -7.75 19.31
CA LYS A 224 -6.48 -9.08 19.61
C LYS A 224 -7.36 -10.23 19.09
N ALA A 225 -8.68 -10.04 18.99
CA ALA A 225 -9.59 -11.06 18.47
C ALA A 225 -9.45 -11.19 16.96
N LEU A 226 -9.39 -10.07 16.26
CA LEU A 226 -9.16 -10.05 14.81
C LEU A 226 -7.75 -10.52 14.45
N ASP A 227 -6.73 -10.15 15.24
CA ASP A 227 -5.34 -10.56 14.98
C ASP A 227 -5.18 -12.09 14.98
N LYS A 228 -5.91 -12.80 15.83
CA LYS A 228 -5.94 -14.27 15.85
C LYS A 228 -6.56 -14.88 14.58
N LYS A 229 -7.43 -14.15 13.88
CA LYS A 229 -8.08 -14.60 12.66
C LYS A 229 -7.22 -14.38 11.41
N LYS A 230 -6.19 -13.54 11.46
CA LYS A 230 -5.38 -13.14 10.28
C LYS A 230 -4.53 -14.27 9.73
N MET A 231 -3.92 -15.08 10.61
CA MET A 231 -2.96 -16.14 10.26
C MET A 231 -3.34 -17.49 10.88
N PRO A 232 -4.51 -18.08 10.53
CA PRO A 232 -4.78 -19.45 10.88
C PRO A 232 -3.82 -20.40 10.14
N LYS A 233 -3.66 -21.65 10.62
CA LYS A 233 -2.69 -22.61 10.09
C LYS A 233 -2.74 -22.82 8.58
N GLU A 234 -3.91 -22.74 7.99
CA GLU A 234 -4.12 -22.87 6.53
C GLU A 234 -3.52 -21.68 5.77
N VAL A 235 -3.67 -20.48 6.32
CA VAL A 235 -3.08 -19.25 5.76
C VAL A 235 -1.57 -19.27 5.92
N GLU A 236 -1.06 -19.64 7.10
CA GLU A 236 0.38 -19.80 7.37
C GLU A 236 1.00 -20.77 6.36
N LYS A 237 0.40 -21.96 6.18
CA LYS A 237 0.85 -22.96 5.20
C LYS A 237 0.84 -22.41 3.77
N ALA A 238 -0.23 -21.73 3.36
CA ALA A 238 -0.33 -21.15 2.01
C ALA A 238 0.74 -20.07 1.77
N TYR A 239 1.04 -19.25 2.79
CA TYR A 239 2.10 -18.26 2.73
C TYR A 239 3.48 -18.88 2.69
N ASP A 240 3.76 -19.91 3.51
CA ASP A 240 5.03 -20.64 3.51
C ASP A 240 5.29 -21.31 2.14
N GLU A 241 4.26 -21.93 1.54
CA GLU A 241 4.36 -22.52 0.21
C GLU A 241 4.62 -21.44 -0.86
N PHE A 242 4.00 -20.27 -0.72
CA PHE A 242 4.28 -19.14 -1.60
C PHE A 242 5.74 -18.65 -1.43
N CYS A 243 6.23 -18.44 -0.21
CA CYS A 243 7.59 -18.01 0.05
C CYS A 243 8.62 -18.99 -0.52
N LYS A 244 8.44 -20.31 -0.34
CA LYS A 244 9.34 -21.34 -0.89
C LYS A 244 9.48 -21.29 -2.42
N ARG A 245 8.44 -20.88 -3.15
CA ARG A 245 8.54 -20.71 -4.62
C ARG A 245 9.35 -19.48 -5.01
N HIS A 246 9.37 -18.47 -4.16
CA HIS A 246 9.99 -17.16 -4.38
C HIS A 246 11.30 -16.96 -3.61
N GLU A 247 11.76 -17.97 -2.90
CA GLU A 247 13.01 -17.93 -2.13
C GLU A 247 14.22 -18.03 -3.08
N LYS A 248 15.08 -17.00 -3.07
CA LYS A 248 16.30 -16.93 -3.86
C LYS A 248 17.41 -16.27 -3.04
N HIS A 249 18.22 -17.06 -2.36
CA HIS A 249 19.32 -16.53 -1.54
C HIS A 249 20.69 -17.16 -1.84
N ASP A 250 20.76 -18.28 -2.56
CA ASP A 250 22.00 -19.04 -2.77
C ASP A 250 23.09 -18.20 -3.43
N ARG A 251 22.74 -17.39 -4.46
CA ARG A 251 23.70 -16.53 -5.13
C ARG A 251 24.28 -15.48 -4.17
N VAL A 252 23.43 -14.86 -3.34
CA VAL A 252 23.85 -13.87 -2.33
C VAL A 252 24.78 -14.54 -1.33
N MET A 253 24.45 -15.73 -0.85
CA MET A 253 25.30 -16.48 0.08
C MET A 253 26.66 -16.81 -0.55
N ASN A 254 26.70 -17.29 -1.80
CA ASN A 254 27.94 -17.59 -2.52
C ASN A 254 28.78 -16.33 -2.85
N LEU A 255 28.19 -15.15 -2.93
CA LEU A 255 28.94 -13.90 -3.02
C LEU A 255 29.60 -13.51 -1.70
N LEU A 256 28.92 -13.78 -0.58
CA LEU A 256 29.38 -13.36 0.76
C LEU A 256 30.37 -14.34 1.38
N PHE A 257 30.17 -15.64 1.16
CA PHE A 257 30.94 -16.69 1.83
C PHE A 257 31.84 -17.43 0.85
N ASN A 258 33.08 -17.76 1.28
CA ASN A 258 34.06 -18.49 0.51
C ASN A 258 33.99 -20.01 0.74
N ASP A 259 33.07 -20.51 1.58
CA ASP A 259 32.85 -21.89 1.93
C ASP A 259 31.37 -22.23 1.93
N GLU A 260 30.96 -23.01 0.92
CA GLU A 260 29.55 -23.39 0.73
C GLU A 260 29.04 -24.30 1.87
N ASN A 261 29.89 -25.24 2.37
CA ASN A 261 29.51 -26.09 3.47
C ASN A 261 29.30 -25.28 4.76
N TYR A 262 30.10 -24.22 4.98
CA TYR A 262 29.95 -23.37 6.13
C TYR A 262 28.58 -22.65 6.10
N TRP A 263 28.25 -21.97 5.03
CA TRP A 263 27.01 -21.21 5.04
C TRP A 263 25.75 -22.09 5.00
N LYS A 264 25.79 -23.26 4.35
CA LYS A 264 24.66 -24.20 4.33
C LYS A 264 24.38 -24.85 5.70
N ASN A 265 25.40 -25.05 6.54
CA ASN A 265 25.24 -25.75 7.81
C ASN A 265 25.22 -24.81 9.02
N GLU A 266 25.88 -23.64 8.96
CA GLU A 266 26.11 -22.76 10.11
C GLU A 266 25.38 -21.41 10.00
N VAL A 267 24.84 -21.04 8.82
CA VAL A 267 24.18 -19.76 8.59
C VAL A 267 22.70 -19.99 8.27
N ASN A 268 21.84 -19.27 8.96
CA ASN A 268 20.44 -19.17 8.52
C ASN A 268 20.37 -18.22 7.32
N ALA A 269 20.51 -18.79 6.12
CA ALA A 269 20.64 -18.06 4.87
C ALA A 269 19.40 -17.20 4.54
N GLU A 270 18.21 -17.76 4.76
CA GLU A 270 16.94 -17.05 4.57
C GLU A 270 16.85 -15.81 5.46
N ASN A 271 17.12 -15.97 6.76
CA ASN A 271 17.08 -14.87 7.72
C ASN A 271 18.14 -13.81 7.43
N LEU A 272 19.35 -14.20 7.04
CA LEU A 272 20.41 -13.27 6.65
C LEU A 272 20.02 -12.48 5.40
N ASN A 273 19.55 -13.18 4.35
CA ASN A 273 19.10 -12.55 3.11
C ASN A 273 17.96 -11.55 3.36
N TYR A 274 16.96 -11.95 4.15
CA TYR A 274 15.85 -11.06 4.54
C TYR A 274 16.34 -9.79 5.23
N HIS A 275 17.28 -9.88 6.19
CA HIS A 275 17.76 -8.71 6.92
C HIS A 275 18.68 -7.84 6.08
N LEU A 276 19.51 -8.40 5.19
CA LEU A 276 20.28 -7.63 4.23
C LEU A 276 19.37 -6.85 3.26
N PHE A 277 18.33 -7.51 2.73
CA PHE A 277 17.32 -6.85 1.91
C PHE A 277 16.59 -5.74 2.68
N LYS A 278 16.21 -6.01 3.93
CA LYS A 278 15.55 -5.02 4.80
C LYS A 278 16.42 -3.79 5.07
N LEU A 279 17.73 -3.98 5.28
CA LEU A 279 18.68 -2.86 5.41
C LEU A 279 18.78 -2.08 4.10
N ALA A 280 18.90 -2.76 2.95
CA ALA A 280 18.91 -2.12 1.64
C ALA A 280 17.66 -1.24 1.43
N CYS A 281 16.48 -1.79 1.76
CA CYS A 281 15.19 -1.09 1.63
C CYS A 281 15.10 0.14 2.53
N ASN A 282 15.59 0.07 3.78
CA ASN A 282 15.49 1.18 4.72
C ASN A 282 16.54 2.27 4.50
N LEU A 283 17.65 1.97 3.84
CA LEU A 283 18.76 2.90 3.65
C LEU A 283 18.32 4.21 2.98
N GLN A 284 17.34 4.15 2.06
CA GLN A 284 16.74 5.33 1.43
C GLN A 284 16.11 6.32 2.43
N SER A 285 15.80 5.88 3.64
CA SER A 285 15.23 6.72 4.71
C SER A 285 16.28 7.51 5.51
N THR A 286 17.56 7.16 5.39
CA THR A 286 18.67 7.77 6.17
C THR A 286 19.57 8.63 5.31
N GLU A 287 20.44 9.43 5.93
CA GLU A 287 21.41 10.26 5.20
C GLU A 287 22.49 9.42 4.49
N LEU A 288 22.72 8.18 4.93
CA LEU A 288 23.62 7.24 4.26
C LEU A 288 23.22 6.94 2.82
N ARG A 289 21.97 7.20 2.41
CA ARG A 289 21.50 7.08 1.02
C ARG A 289 22.35 7.85 0.00
N HIS A 290 23.05 8.89 0.46
CA HIS A 290 23.89 9.72 -0.40
C HIS A 290 25.30 9.17 -0.62
N THR A 291 25.74 8.21 0.19
CA THR A 291 27.12 7.71 0.23
C THR A 291 27.25 6.22 -0.01
N MET A 292 26.20 5.45 0.18
CA MET A 292 26.22 3.98 0.01
C MET A 292 24.89 3.39 -0.42
N THR A 293 24.95 2.14 -0.89
CA THR A 293 23.80 1.29 -1.17
C THR A 293 24.08 -0.14 -0.71
N LEU A 294 23.05 -0.95 -0.57
CA LEU A 294 23.14 -2.41 -0.47
C LEU A 294 22.32 -3.07 -1.59
N TYR A 295 21.69 -2.29 -2.47
CA TYR A 295 20.93 -2.84 -3.59
C TYR A 295 21.80 -3.55 -4.62
N ASP A 296 23.07 -3.18 -4.71
CA ASP A 296 24.09 -3.82 -5.56
C ASP A 296 24.40 -5.28 -5.18
N LEU A 297 24.03 -5.71 -3.96
CA LEU A 297 24.10 -7.10 -3.53
C LEU A 297 23.10 -8.00 -4.27
N PHE A 298 22.00 -7.44 -4.77
CA PHE A 298 20.87 -8.16 -5.33
C PHE A 298 20.74 -7.93 -6.83
N THR A 299 20.31 -8.96 -7.56
CA THR A 299 19.84 -8.82 -8.94
C THR A 299 18.40 -8.24 -8.96
N GLU A 300 17.97 -7.72 -10.12
CA GLU A 300 16.58 -7.26 -10.31
C GLU A 300 15.56 -8.35 -9.98
N GLU A 301 15.87 -9.61 -10.33
CA GLU A 301 15.02 -10.76 -10.04
C GLU A 301 14.92 -11.02 -8.54
N GLU A 302 16.04 -11.02 -7.81
CA GLU A 302 16.07 -11.24 -6.35
C GLU A 302 15.35 -10.11 -5.60
N LEU A 303 15.46 -8.87 -6.07
CA LEU A 303 14.69 -7.76 -5.50
C LEU A 303 13.19 -7.96 -5.69
N TYR A 304 12.79 -8.41 -6.88
CA TYR A 304 11.38 -8.68 -7.17
C TYR A 304 10.83 -9.83 -6.33
N GLU A 305 11.55 -10.94 -6.22
CA GLU A 305 11.16 -12.11 -5.44
C GLU A 305 11.07 -11.80 -3.92
N ASN A 306 12.03 -11.06 -3.37
CA ASN A 306 11.97 -10.59 -1.98
C ASN A 306 10.79 -9.65 -1.73
N TRP A 307 10.51 -8.76 -2.69
CA TRP A 307 9.37 -7.85 -2.61
C TRP A 307 8.04 -8.60 -2.70
N LEU A 308 7.89 -9.60 -3.57
CA LEU A 308 6.66 -10.40 -3.70
C LEU A 308 6.26 -11.03 -2.36
N GLN A 309 7.22 -11.63 -1.65
CA GLN A 309 6.98 -12.23 -0.34
C GLN A 309 6.49 -11.17 0.66
N THR A 310 7.14 -10.01 0.69
CA THR A 310 6.73 -8.90 1.56
C THR A 310 5.36 -8.34 1.17
N ASN A 311 5.07 -8.20 -0.12
CA ASN A 311 3.79 -7.74 -0.62
C ASN A 311 2.64 -8.66 -0.21
N ALA A 312 2.83 -9.97 -0.36
CA ALA A 312 1.88 -11.01 0.04
C ALA A 312 1.66 -11.02 1.56
N TRP A 313 2.73 -10.89 2.37
CA TRP A 313 2.61 -10.81 3.82
C TRP A 313 1.73 -9.63 4.27
N TRP A 314 1.94 -8.45 3.68
CA TRP A 314 1.15 -7.27 3.98
C TRP A 314 -0.31 -7.45 3.57
N TYR A 315 -0.56 -8.04 2.39
CA TYR A 315 -1.91 -8.33 1.93
C TYR A 315 -2.66 -9.29 2.85
N ILE A 316 -2.03 -10.38 3.27
CA ILE A 316 -2.62 -11.36 4.19
C ILE A 316 -3.00 -10.71 5.52
N ASN A 317 -2.10 -9.91 6.10
CA ASN A 317 -2.28 -9.38 7.45
C ASN A 317 -3.18 -8.15 7.54
N TYR A 318 -3.34 -7.40 6.43
CA TYR A 318 -4.05 -6.12 6.47
C TYR A 318 -5.00 -5.89 5.30
N GLY A 319 -4.92 -6.70 4.25
CA GLY A 319 -5.80 -6.69 3.09
C GLY A 319 -6.99 -7.64 3.22
N PRO A 320 -7.86 -7.68 2.20
CA PRO A 320 -9.07 -8.52 2.20
C PRO A 320 -8.78 -9.96 1.73
N TYR A 321 -7.83 -10.65 2.36
CA TYR A 321 -7.42 -12.01 1.95
C TYR A 321 -8.54 -13.03 2.24
N PRO A 322 -9.05 -13.77 1.22
CA PRO A 322 -10.22 -14.63 1.40
C PRO A 322 -10.02 -15.78 2.38
N LEU A 323 -8.81 -16.38 2.45
CA LEU A 323 -8.55 -17.53 3.32
C LEU A 323 -8.60 -17.18 4.81
N ASN A 324 -8.49 -15.91 5.19
CA ASN A 324 -8.73 -15.45 6.57
C ASN A 324 -10.09 -14.73 6.72
N GLY A 325 -11.00 -14.95 5.77
CA GLY A 325 -12.33 -14.35 5.75
C GLY A 325 -12.38 -12.89 5.30
N GLY A 326 -11.27 -12.32 4.79
CA GLY A 326 -11.21 -10.93 4.34
C GLY A 326 -11.40 -9.89 5.44
N VAL A 327 -11.20 -10.28 6.71
CA VAL A 327 -11.57 -9.47 7.89
C VAL A 327 -10.53 -8.40 8.26
N ALA A 328 -9.30 -8.54 7.80
CA ALA A 328 -8.19 -7.68 8.24
C ALA A 328 -8.43 -6.17 8.05
N PRO A 329 -9.10 -5.67 6.98
CA PRO A 329 -9.42 -4.25 6.84
C PRO A 329 -10.30 -3.69 7.96
N PHE A 330 -11.14 -4.53 8.58
CA PHE A 330 -12.00 -4.12 9.71
C PHE A 330 -11.23 -3.84 11.01
N SER A 331 -9.90 -4.09 11.05
CA SER A 331 -9.05 -3.56 12.11
C SER A 331 -9.16 -2.04 12.26
N GLN A 332 -9.54 -1.34 11.17
CA GLN A 332 -9.71 0.12 11.18
C GLN A 332 -11.17 0.58 11.25
N ARG A 333 -12.10 -0.31 11.66
CA ARG A 333 -13.52 0.02 11.82
C ARG A 333 -13.77 1.19 12.78
N ASN A 334 -13.03 1.24 13.89
CA ASN A 334 -13.14 2.33 14.87
C ASN A 334 -12.64 3.65 14.29
N LEU A 335 -11.49 3.64 13.61
CA LEU A 335 -10.94 4.83 12.96
C LEU A 335 -11.91 5.40 11.92
N LEU A 336 -12.43 4.58 11.02
CA LEU A 336 -13.36 5.04 10.00
C LEU A 336 -14.66 5.57 10.61
N ARG A 337 -15.19 4.90 11.66
CA ARG A 337 -16.39 5.37 12.36
C ARG A 337 -16.18 6.74 12.99
N VAL A 338 -15.06 6.95 13.67
CA VAL A 338 -14.71 8.25 14.26
C VAL A 338 -14.52 9.30 13.19
N MET A 339 -13.83 9.00 12.10
CA MET A 339 -13.66 9.95 10.98
C MET A 339 -15.00 10.41 10.39
N ILE A 340 -15.98 9.50 10.26
CA ILE A 340 -17.32 9.83 9.77
C ILE A 340 -18.08 10.68 10.79
N GLN A 341 -18.09 10.32 12.07
CA GLN A 341 -18.80 11.03 13.13
C GLN A 341 -18.25 12.43 13.38
N GLU A 342 -16.92 12.57 13.38
CA GLU A 342 -16.27 13.89 13.50
C GLU A 342 -16.54 14.75 12.27
N ALA A 343 -16.55 14.17 11.04
CA ALA A 343 -16.94 14.91 9.84
C ALA A 343 -18.37 15.42 9.95
N ASP A 344 -19.35 14.59 10.31
CA ASP A 344 -20.75 15.01 10.52
C ASP A 344 -20.88 16.17 11.53
N SER A 345 -20.03 16.20 12.55
CA SER A 345 -19.99 17.26 13.54
C SER A 345 -19.34 18.53 12.99
N CYS A 346 -18.19 18.41 12.32
CA CYS A 346 -17.45 19.53 11.73
C CYS A 346 -18.23 20.22 10.60
N LEU A 347 -18.96 19.44 9.78
CA LEU A 347 -19.73 19.97 8.66
C LEU A 347 -20.87 20.91 9.07
N LYS A 348 -21.24 20.95 10.36
CA LYS A 348 -22.24 21.91 10.92
C LYS A 348 -21.66 23.30 11.12
N PHE A 349 -20.34 23.45 11.16
CA PHE A 349 -19.70 24.75 11.31
C PHE A 349 -19.54 25.45 9.95
N SER A 350 -19.59 26.78 9.95
CA SER A 350 -19.41 27.56 8.74
C SER A 350 -17.98 27.46 8.17
N HIS A 351 -16.97 27.29 9.04
CA HIS A 351 -15.58 27.22 8.71
C HIS A 351 -14.83 26.24 9.62
N PRO A 352 -15.01 24.92 9.40
CA PRO A 352 -14.51 23.89 10.30
C PRO A 352 -12.99 23.69 10.27
N GLY A 353 -12.31 24.06 9.17
CA GLY A 353 -10.86 23.90 9.02
C GLY A 353 -10.44 22.47 8.71
N ALA A 354 -9.55 21.86 9.54
CA ALA A 354 -9.07 20.52 9.30
C ALA A 354 -8.93 19.71 10.59
N THR A 355 -9.20 18.40 10.49
CA THR A 355 -8.85 17.40 11.49
C THR A 355 -7.74 16.51 10.94
N LEU A 356 -6.57 16.57 11.56
CA LEU A 356 -5.36 15.87 11.12
C LEU A 356 -4.99 14.77 12.11
N ARG A 357 -4.72 13.55 11.62
CA ARG A 357 -4.35 12.40 12.45
C ARG A 357 -3.07 11.78 11.94
N TYR A 358 -2.15 11.44 12.87
CA TYR A 358 -0.83 10.90 12.56
C TYR A 358 -0.58 9.59 13.29
N GLY A 359 -0.25 8.55 12.52
CA GLY A 359 -0.08 7.21 13.05
C GLY A 359 0.80 6.32 12.17
N HIS A 360 0.26 5.18 11.74
CA HIS A 360 1.06 4.08 11.20
C HIS A 360 0.51 3.51 9.89
N GLU A 361 1.39 2.79 9.15
CA GLU A 361 1.03 2.02 7.95
C GLU A 361 -0.03 0.96 8.22
N VAL A 362 0.03 0.32 9.39
CA VAL A 362 -0.95 -0.69 9.85
C VAL A 362 -2.36 -0.12 10.05
N CYS A 363 -2.51 1.19 9.93
CA CYS A 363 -3.81 1.87 9.91
C CYS A 363 -4.16 2.38 8.52
N VAL A 364 -3.22 3.05 7.82
CA VAL A 364 -3.49 3.63 6.49
C VAL A 364 -3.83 2.54 5.47
N MET A 365 -3.05 1.45 5.43
CA MET A 365 -3.24 0.39 4.46
C MET A 365 -4.59 -0.33 4.61
N PRO A 366 -4.98 -0.87 5.80
CA PRO A 366 -6.29 -1.48 5.93
C PRO A 366 -7.44 -0.47 5.85
N LEU A 367 -7.24 0.82 6.18
CA LEU A 367 -8.23 1.87 5.95
C LEU A 367 -8.49 2.08 4.45
N ALA A 368 -7.43 2.10 3.61
CA ALA A 368 -7.57 2.19 2.15
C ALA A 368 -8.33 0.98 1.57
N CYS A 369 -8.06 -0.23 2.10
CA CYS A 369 -8.81 -1.43 1.73
C CYS A 369 -10.27 -1.39 2.22
N LEU A 370 -10.52 -0.93 3.45
CA LEU A 370 -11.86 -0.81 4.03
C LEU A 370 -12.73 0.20 3.25
N LEU A 371 -12.12 1.30 2.80
CA LEU A 371 -12.71 2.32 1.93
C LEU A 371 -12.79 1.88 0.46
N GLU A 372 -12.24 0.71 0.10
CA GLU A 372 -12.20 0.17 -1.27
C GLU A 372 -11.60 1.15 -2.29
N MET A 373 -10.67 2.02 -1.82
CA MET A 373 -10.01 3.01 -2.67
C MET A 373 -9.30 2.32 -3.83
N ASN A 374 -9.53 2.78 -5.07
CA ASN A 374 -8.92 2.20 -6.28
C ASN A 374 -9.05 0.66 -6.38
N ASN A 375 -10.13 0.09 -5.85
CA ASN A 375 -10.39 -1.35 -5.75
C ASN A 375 -9.42 -2.12 -4.85
N TYR A 376 -8.65 -1.48 -3.95
CA TYR A 376 -7.79 -2.19 -3.00
C TYR A 376 -8.56 -3.08 -2.01
N GLY A 377 -9.88 -2.92 -1.92
CA GLY A 377 -10.77 -3.81 -1.18
C GLY A 377 -11.16 -5.10 -1.94
N LYS A 378 -10.71 -5.30 -3.19
CA LYS A 378 -10.98 -6.52 -3.97
C LYS A 378 -10.23 -7.72 -3.39
N PRO A 379 -10.92 -8.86 -3.15
CA PRO A 379 -10.27 -10.07 -2.64
C PRO A 379 -9.54 -10.82 -3.76
N TYR A 380 -8.33 -11.35 -3.44
CA TYR A 380 -7.53 -12.22 -4.29
C TYR A 380 -7.15 -13.47 -3.49
N ALA A 381 -7.61 -14.64 -3.92
CA ALA A 381 -7.30 -15.91 -3.25
C ALA A 381 -5.88 -16.39 -3.60
N ASP A 382 -5.44 -16.15 -4.82
CA ASP A 382 -4.11 -16.48 -5.29
C ASP A 382 -3.16 -15.29 -5.10
N LEU A 383 -2.12 -15.49 -4.29
CA LEU A 383 -1.12 -14.44 -3.96
C LEU A 383 -0.29 -14.02 -5.17
N GLU A 384 -0.15 -14.86 -6.19
CA GLU A 384 0.53 -14.53 -7.45
C GLU A 384 -0.21 -13.41 -8.22
N GLN A 385 -1.52 -13.30 -8.04
CA GLN A 385 -2.34 -12.30 -8.72
C GLN A 385 -2.14 -10.88 -8.20
N LEU A 386 -1.62 -10.68 -6.98
CA LEU A 386 -1.52 -9.36 -6.35
C LEU A 386 -0.78 -8.35 -7.22
N ALA A 387 0.46 -8.68 -7.62
CA ALA A 387 1.27 -7.81 -8.46
C ALA A 387 0.67 -7.64 -9.86
N MET A 388 0.06 -8.70 -10.41
CA MET A 388 -0.59 -8.69 -11.72
C MET A 388 -1.82 -7.77 -11.76
N GLU A 389 -2.58 -7.71 -10.68
CA GLU A 389 -3.77 -6.88 -10.55
C GLU A 389 -3.46 -5.46 -10.01
N GLY A 390 -2.19 -5.17 -9.78
CA GLY A 390 -1.74 -3.85 -9.33
C GLY A 390 -1.95 -3.57 -7.84
N TRP A 391 -2.13 -4.64 -7.03
CA TRP A 391 -2.13 -4.50 -5.59
C TRP A 391 -0.68 -4.46 -5.09
N ASN A 392 -0.06 -3.28 -5.16
CA ASN A 392 1.33 -3.05 -4.83
C ASN A 392 1.44 -2.21 -3.57
N ASN A 393 2.04 -2.77 -2.53
CA ASN A 393 2.15 -2.13 -1.22
C ASN A 393 2.88 -0.78 -1.26
N TYR A 394 3.89 -0.62 -2.12
CA TYR A 394 4.62 0.66 -2.29
C TYR A 394 3.76 1.80 -2.89
N ASP A 395 2.65 1.48 -3.58
CA ASP A 395 1.70 2.49 -4.06
C ASP A 395 0.66 2.86 -2.99
N ILE A 396 0.34 1.93 -2.08
CA ILE A 396 -0.72 2.11 -1.07
C ILE A 396 -0.17 2.82 0.16
N PHE A 397 0.96 2.33 0.72
CA PHE A 397 1.44 2.80 2.02
C PHE A 397 2.97 2.99 2.11
N PRO A 398 3.60 3.81 1.24
CA PRO A 398 4.97 4.26 1.44
C PRO A 398 5.14 4.96 2.79
N MET A 399 6.37 5.34 3.17
CA MET A 399 6.59 6.26 4.30
C MET A 399 5.79 7.54 4.08
N GLY A 400 5.22 8.13 5.13
CA GLY A 400 4.41 9.36 5.02
C GLY A 400 3.07 9.19 4.29
N CYS A 401 2.67 7.96 3.93
CA CYS A 401 1.40 7.71 3.25
C CYS A 401 0.21 8.28 4.02
N ASN A 402 -0.82 8.69 3.29
CA ASN A 402 -1.96 9.34 3.92
C ASN A 402 -3.26 9.15 3.14
N VAL A 403 -4.38 9.17 3.87
CA VAL A 403 -5.74 9.28 3.36
C VAL A 403 -6.26 10.66 3.71
N GLN A 404 -6.81 11.38 2.72
CA GLN A 404 -7.44 12.67 2.92
C GLN A 404 -8.86 12.64 2.35
N LEU A 405 -9.83 13.02 3.15
CA LEU A 405 -11.21 13.28 2.72
C LEU A 405 -11.41 14.78 2.67
N ILE A 406 -11.61 15.31 1.47
CA ILE A 406 -11.77 16.74 1.21
C ILE A 406 -13.26 17.03 0.98
N PHE A 407 -13.84 17.88 1.81
CA PHE A 407 -15.26 18.19 1.78
C PHE A 407 -15.53 19.50 1.09
N TYR A 408 -16.56 19.53 0.27
CA TYR A 408 -16.97 20.66 -0.53
C TYR A 408 -18.40 21.07 -0.21
N LYS A 409 -18.64 22.37 -0.07
CA LYS A 409 -19.97 22.93 0.11
C LYS A 409 -20.35 23.86 -1.05
N PRO A 410 -21.66 24.07 -1.32
CA PRO A 410 -22.10 25.11 -2.23
C PRO A 410 -21.60 26.50 -1.77
N LYS A 411 -21.18 27.32 -2.71
CA LYS A 411 -20.81 28.74 -2.46
C LYS A 411 -22.01 29.57 -2.04
N LYS A 412 -23.18 29.26 -2.57
CA LYS A 412 -24.47 29.98 -2.31
C LYS A 412 -25.59 28.96 -2.23
N GLY A 413 -26.59 29.25 -1.40
CA GLY A 413 -27.77 28.42 -1.24
C GLY A 413 -27.54 27.14 -0.45
N THR A 414 -28.48 26.22 -0.58
CA THR A 414 -28.43 24.86 0.04
C THR A 414 -28.19 23.82 -1.03
N GLY A 415 -27.44 22.77 -0.70
CA GLY A 415 -27.14 21.66 -1.59
C GLY A 415 -26.37 20.55 -0.86
N ASP A 416 -26.22 19.43 -1.53
CA ASP A 416 -25.47 18.29 -0.99
C ASP A 416 -24.02 18.69 -0.68
N ILE A 417 -23.52 18.25 0.44
CA ILE A 417 -22.08 18.26 0.71
C ILE A 417 -21.45 17.17 -0.16
N LEU A 418 -20.35 17.52 -0.81
CA LEU A 418 -19.58 16.56 -1.61
C LEU A 418 -18.28 16.21 -0.89
N VAL A 419 -17.80 14.99 -1.12
CA VAL A 419 -16.51 14.51 -0.64
C VAL A 419 -15.67 14.01 -1.81
N LYS A 420 -14.37 14.28 -1.76
CA LYS A 420 -13.32 13.73 -2.63
C LYS A 420 -12.34 13.00 -1.73
N ALA A 421 -11.96 11.78 -2.10
CA ALA A 421 -10.98 11.00 -1.38
C ALA A 421 -9.62 11.03 -2.10
N LEU A 422 -8.55 11.23 -1.34
CA LEU A 422 -7.18 11.15 -1.83
C LEU A 422 -6.43 10.05 -1.07
N LEU A 423 -5.62 9.27 -1.78
CA LEU A 423 -4.61 8.39 -1.22
C LEU A 423 -3.24 8.88 -1.67
N ASN A 424 -2.36 9.13 -0.74
CA ASN A 424 -1.03 9.69 -1.04
C ASN A 424 -1.13 10.95 -1.90
N GLU A 425 -2.10 11.82 -1.58
CA GLU A 425 -2.37 13.09 -2.28
C GLU A 425 -2.83 12.95 -3.75
N ASN A 426 -3.13 11.71 -4.21
CA ASN A 426 -3.71 11.43 -5.53
C ASN A 426 -5.20 11.12 -5.40
N GLU A 427 -6.00 11.58 -6.37
CA GLU A 427 -7.44 11.26 -6.41
C GLU A 427 -7.68 9.76 -6.54
N THR A 428 -8.65 9.24 -5.79
CA THR A 428 -9.02 7.84 -5.79
C THR A 428 -10.47 7.64 -6.20
N THR A 429 -10.77 6.46 -6.74
CA THR A 429 -12.14 6.00 -6.91
C THR A 429 -12.64 5.38 -5.60
N LEU A 430 -13.97 5.49 -5.38
CA LEU A 430 -14.69 4.84 -4.29
C LEU A 430 -15.80 3.94 -4.87
N PRO A 431 -16.30 2.93 -4.13
CA PRO A 431 -17.37 2.02 -4.57
C PRO A 431 -18.76 2.69 -4.55
N LEU A 432 -18.83 3.93 -4.98
CA LEU A 432 -20.02 4.79 -4.92
C LEU A 432 -20.30 5.40 -6.29
N LYS A 433 -21.54 5.82 -6.53
CA LYS A 433 -21.87 6.58 -7.72
C LYS A 433 -21.34 8.01 -7.59
N ALA A 434 -20.41 8.39 -8.45
CA ALA A 434 -19.89 9.74 -8.50
C ALA A 434 -20.96 10.73 -9.00
N VAL A 435 -20.97 11.93 -8.45
CA VAL A 435 -21.78 13.07 -8.97
C VAL A 435 -21.12 13.60 -10.23
N SER A 436 -19.79 13.81 -10.19
CA SER A 436 -18.97 14.15 -11.35
C SER A 436 -17.49 13.90 -11.01
N GLY A 437 -16.73 13.26 -11.92
CA GLY A 437 -15.32 12.93 -11.66
C GLY A 437 -15.14 12.25 -10.31
N PRO A 438 -14.19 12.69 -9.45
CA PRO A 438 -13.90 12.07 -8.16
C PRO A 438 -14.73 12.64 -6.99
N TYR A 439 -15.93 13.20 -7.28
CA TYR A 439 -16.81 13.82 -6.28
C TYR A 439 -18.01 12.95 -5.99
N TYR A 440 -18.24 12.65 -4.72
CA TYR A 440 -19.31 11.80 -4.21
C TYR A 440 -20.18 12.60 -3.25
N LYS A 441 -21.49 12.30 -3.13
CA LYS A 441 -22.32 12.87 -2.07
C LYS A 441 -21.85 12.35 -0.71
N TRP A 442 -21.73 13.26 0.26
CA TRP A 442 -21.34 12.87 1.62
C TRP A 442 -22.33 11.90 2.26
N ASN A 443 -23.63 12.12 2.08
CA ASN A 443 -24.65 11.23 2.63
C ASN A 443 -24.50 9.80 2.07
N ASP A 444 -24.27 9.65 0.76
CA ASP A 444 -24.07 8.33 0.14
C ASP A 444 -22.82 7.65 0.70
N PHE A 445 -21.72 8.41 0.88
CA PHE A 445 -20.50 7.93 1.51
C PHE A 445 -20.75 7.45 2.94
N ARG A 446 -21.32 8.31 3.79
CA ARG A 446 -21.61 8.02 5.18
C ARG A 446 -22.50 6.77 5.30
N ASP A 447 -23.60 6.71 4.58
CA ASP A 447 -24.61 5.65 4.69
C ASP A 447 -24.06 4.31 4.17
N TYR A 448 -23.25 4.30 3.13
CA TYR A 448 -22.58 3.11 2.61
C TYR A 448 -21.58 2.55 3.64
N PHE A 449 -20.64 3.37 4.10
CA PHE A 449 -19.60 2.89 5.00
C PHE A 449 -20.11 2.61 6.40
N MET A 450 -21.06 3.39 6.94
CA MET A 450 -21.69 3.06 8.23
C MET A 450 -22.46 1.73 8.19
N ARG A 451 -23.17 1.45 7.09
CA ARG A 451 -23.81 0.14 6.89
C ARG A 451 -22.78 -0.97 6.82
N LYS A 452 -21.69 -0.82 6.08
CA LYS A 452 -20.58 -1.78 6.01
C LYS A 452 -19.98 -2.07 7.40
N LEU A 453 -19.75 -1.01 8.19
CA LEU A 453 -19.23 -1.12 9.55
C LEU A 453 -20.22 -1.80 10.52
N ASN A 454 -21.52 -1.55 10.39
CA ASN A 454 -22.54 -2.12 11.24
C ASN A 454 -22.87 -3.58 10.90
N ASN A 455 -22.63 -3.99 9.66
CA ASN A 455 -22.80 -5.38 9.23
C ASN A 455 -21.60 -6.28 9.58
N TYR A 456 -20.48 -5.70 10.07
CA TYR A 456 -19.35 -6.48 10.53
C TYR A 456 -19.70 -7.13 11.89
N VAL A 457 -19.65 -8.47 11.93
CA VAL A 457 -19.82 -9.28 13.14
C VAL A 457 -18.43 -9.69 13.63
N GLU A 458 -18.13 -9.42 14.90
CA GLU A 458 -16.85 -9.74 15.55
C GLU A 458 -16.59 -11.24 15.75
#